data_6254143b5b5dbb5320322ea7bc8fe4c6
#
_entry.id   6254143b5b5dbb5320322ea7bc8fe4c6
#
_cell.length_a   1.000
_cell.length_b   1.000
_cell.length_c   1.000
_cell.angle_alpha   90.00
_cell.angle_beta   90.00
_cell.angle_gamma   90.00
#
_symmetry.space_group_name_H-M   'P 1'
#
loop_
_entity.id
_entity.type
_entity.pdbx_description
1 polymer ?
#
loop_
_entity_poly.entity_id
_entity_poly.type
_entity_poly.pdbx_seq_one_letter_code
_entity_poly.pdbx_strand_id
1 'polypeptide(L)'
;MEDLDETLQSVGPRLRALRQERDVTLAELSKSTGISVSTLSRLESGHRKPTLELLLPLARAHQVQLDELVGAPVTGDPRVTMRPVKRNGVTWIPLSRSSGGPQAVKLIYPPGWPGFVPEQRVHEGYDWLYVLSGRLRLLLGPHEVVLKAGEAAEFDTRTPHAFQNVGDEPAEVLALFGPQGERMHVRARPAPK
;
A
#
# COMPACT_ATOMS: atom_id res chain seq x y z
N MET A 1 -19.34 -27.77 5.32
CA MET A 1 -19.93 -27.53 3.97
C MET A 1 -20.77 -26.27 3.94
N GLU A 2 -21.51 -25.97 5.03
CA GLU A 2 -22.27 -24.72 5.21
C GLU A 2 -21.38 -23.45 5.10
N ASP A 3 -20.22 -23.46 5.68
CA ASP A 3 -19.25 -22.33 5.70
C ASP A 3 -18.77 -21.91 4.28
N LEU A 4 -18.56 -22.85 3.36
CA LEU A 4 -18.12 -22.54 2.00
C LEU A 4 -19.23 -21.89 1.15
N ASP A 5 -20.46 -22.35 1.28
CA ASP A 5 -21.59 -21.80 0.52
C ASP A 5 -21.93 -20.37 1.02
N GLU A 6 -21.86 -20.13 2.32
CA GLU A 6 -22.02 -18.81 2.90
C GLU A 6 -20.90 -17.86 2.43
N THR A 7 -19.66 -18.32 2.44
CA THR A 7 -18.51 -17.56 1.92
C THR A 7 -18.73 -17.19 0.45
N LEU A 8 -19.12 -18.15 -0.40
CA LEU A 8 -19.36 -17.90 -1.83
C LEU A 8 -20.52 -16.93 -2.08
N GLN A 9 -21.59 -16.99 -1.26
CA GLN A 9 -22.71 -16.06 -1.35
C GLN A 9 -22.33 -14.63 -0.94
N SER A 10 -21.40 -14.47 -0.01
CA SER A 10 -20.93 -13.16 0.46
C SER A 10 -20.06 -12.40 -0.55
N VAL A 11 -19.46 -13.11 -1.52
CA VAL A 11 -18.52 -12.51 -2.49
C VAL A 11 -19.20 -11.45 -3.37
N GLY A 12 -20.39 -11.72 -3.88
CA GLY A 12 -21.11 -10.79 -4.77
C GLY A 12 -21.40 -9.45 -4.11
N PRO A 13 -22.09 -9.42 -2.94
CA PRO A 13 -22.33 -8.21 -2.18
C PRO A 13 -21.05 -7.44 -1.84
N ARG A 14 -19.95 -8.14 -1.49
CA ARG A 14 -18.67 -7.53 -1.18
C ARG A 14 -18.02 -6.86 -2.38
N LEU A 15 -18.03 -7.53 -3.55
CA LEU A 15 -17.55 -6.93 -4.81
C LEU A 15 -18.31 -5.65 -5.16
N ARG A 16 -19.64 -5.69 -4.99
CA ARG A 16 -20.49 -4.51 -5.21
C ARG A 16 -20.14 -3.37 -4.25
N ALA A 17 -19.97 -3.66 -2.97
CA ALA A 17 -19.58 -2.67 -1.96
C ALA A 17 -18.22 -2.03 -2.30
N LEU A 18 -17.20 -2.83 -2.60
CA LEU A 18 -15.86 -2.35 -3.02
C LEU A 18 -15.90 -1.47 -4.26
N ARG A 19 -16.73 -1.83 -5.24
CA ARG A 19 -16.90 -1.01 -6.44
C ARG A 19 -17.56 0.33 -6.13
N GLN A 20 -18.63 0.32 -5.32
CA GLN A 20 -19.38 1.52 -4.95
C GLN A 20 -18.55 2.47 -4.08
N GLU A 21 -17.79 1.95 -3.12
CA GLU A 21 -16.89 2.72 -2.26
C GLU A 21 -15.82 3.49 -3.06
N ARG A 22 -15.52 3.01 -4.27
CA ARG A 22 -14.53 3.63 -5.18
C ARG A 22 -15.14 4.42 -6.31
N ASP A 23 -16.45 4.62 -6.29
CA ASP A 23 -17.21 5.32 -7.35
C ASP A 23 -16.96 4.78 -8.77
N VAL A 24 -16.66 3.45 -8.88
CA VAL A 24 -16.40 2.81 -10.18
C VAL A 24 -17.69 2.24 -10.77
N THR A 25 -17.97 2.51 -12.03
CA THR A 25 -19.10 1.91 -12.76
C THR A 25 -18.78 0.49 -13.22
N LEU A 26 -19.82 -0.31 -13.49
CA LEU A 26 -19.63 -1.65 -14.09
C LEU A 26 -18.95 -1.59 -15.47
N ALA A 27 -19.15 -0.50 -16.22
CA ALA A 27 -18.52 -0.31 -17.52
C ALA A 27 -17.01 -0.05 -17.39
N GLU A 28 -16.58 0.77 -16.44
CA GLU A 28 -15.17 1.02 -16.14
C GLU A 28 -14.49 -0.23 -15.60
N LEU A 29 -15.15 -0.96 -14.69
CA LEU A 29 -14.63 -2.22 -14.18
C LEU A 29 -14.50 -3.27 -15.27
N SER A 30 -15.46 -3.34 -16.21
CA SER A 30 -15.38 -4.19 -17.40
C SER A 30 -14.18 -3.85 -18.28
N LYS A 31 -13.92 -2.56 -18.49
CA LYS A 31 -12.76 -2.09 -19.29
C LYS A 31 -11.43 -2.43 -18.62
N SER A 32 -11.33 -2.33 -17.30
CA SER A 32 -10.09 -2.58 -16.56
C SER A 32 -9.79 -4.07 -16.36
N THR A 33 -10.84 -4.91 -16.30
CA THR A 33 -10.70 -6.35 -16.01
C THR A 33 -10.81 -7.24 -17.24
N GLY A 34 -11.39 -6.74 -18.34
CA GLY A 34 -11.74 -7.53 -19.51
C GLY A 34 -12.99 -8.42 -19.31
N ILE A 35 -13.67 -8.33 -18.16
CA ILE A 35 -14.88 -9.10 -17.84
C ILE A 35 -16.10 -8.32 -18.35
N SER A 36 -17.02 -8.99 -19.06
CA SER A 36 -18.20 -8.31 -19.57
C SER A 36 -19.09 -7.72 -18.48
N VAL A 37 -19.74 -6.57 -18.74
CA VAL A 37 -20.67 -5.91 -17.82
C VAL A 37 -21.76 -6.86 -17.32
N SER A 38 -22.31 -7.72 -18.20
CA SER A 38 -23.33 -8.69 -17.83
C SER A 38 -22.80 -9.75 -16.87
N THR A 39 -21.55 -10.18 -17.05
CA THR A 39 -20.88 -11.13 -16.13
C THR A 39 -20.64 -10.47 -14.76
N LEU A 40 -20.14 -9.26 -14.73
CA LEU A 40 -19.92 -8.49 -13.48
C LEU A 40 -21.22 -8.29 -12.73
N SER A 41 -22.28 -7.85 -13.40
CA SER A 41 -23.62 -7.65 -12.79
C SER A 41 -24.16 -8.95 -12.18
N ARG A 42 -24.04 -10.08 -12.89
CA ARG A 42 -24.48 -11.38 -12.39
C ARG A 42 -23.63 -11.89 -11.23
N LEU A 43 -22.34 -11.57 -11.22
CA LEU A 43 -21.44 -11.93 -10.13
C LEU A 43 -21.79 -11.11 -8.87
N GLU A 44 -21.97 -9.79 -8.98
CA GLU A 44 -22.35 -8.91 -7.88
C GLU A 44 -23.73 -9.24 -7.30
N SER A 45 -24.64 -9.75 -8.11
CA SER A 45 -26.00 -10.14 -7.69
C SER A 45 -26.10 -11.60 -7.23
N GLY A 46 -24.99 -12.36 -7.18
CA GLY A 46 -24.97 -13.75 -6.75
C GLY A 46 -25.50 -14.75 -7.80
N HIS A 47 -25.88 -14.29 -8.99
CA HIS A 47 -26.38 -15.15 -10.08
C HIS A 47 -25.28 -15.83 -10.92
N ARG A 48 -24.01 -15.65 -10.53
CA ARG A 48 -22.87 -16.32 -11.14
C ARG A 48 -21.88 -16.71 -10.04
N LYS A 49 -21.41 -17.97 -10.09
CA LYS A 49 -20.39 -18.45 -9.16
C LYS A 49 -19.09 -17.67 -9.31
N PRO A 50 -18.47 -17.22 -8.21
CA PRO A 50 -17.15 -16.60 -8.22
C PRO A 50 -16.10 -17.68 -8.50
N THR A 51 -15.44 -17.60 -9.66
CA THR A 51 -14.31 -18.45 -10.01
C THR A 51 -13.01 -17.69 -9.93
N LEU A 52 -11.87 -18.36 -9.80
CA LEU A 52 -10.56 -17.68 -9.71
C LEU A 52 -10.26 -16.83 -10.94
N GLU A 53 -10.71 -17.26 -12.13
CA GLU A 53 -10.53 -16.49 -13.37
C GLU A 53 -11.27 -15.15 -13.33
N LEU A 54 -12.37 -15.05 -12.58
CA LEU A 54 -13.11 -13.80 -12.37
C LEU A 54 -12.53 -13.01 -11.19
N LEU A 55 -12.18 -13.69 -10.10
CA LEU A 55 -11.76 -13.03 -8.87
C LEU A 55 -10.36 -12.42 -8.98
N LEU A 56 -9.40 -13.05 -9.66
CA LEU A 56 -8.03 -12.54 -9.77
C LEU A 56 -7.95 -11.18 -10.51
N PRO A 57 -8.60 -10.99 -11.69
CA PRO A 57 -8.66 -9.67 -12.31
C PRO A 57 -9.36 -8.63 -11.45
N LEU A 58 -10.41 -9.01 -10.72
CA LEU A 58 -11.17 -8.13 -9.83
C LEU A 58 -10.34 -7.72 -8.60
N ALA A 59 -9.64 -8.67 -7.98
CA ALA A 59 -8.73 -8.38 -6.88
C ALA A 59 -7.64 -7.38 -7.30
N ARG A 60 -7.08 -7.54 -8.50
CA ARG A 60 -6.12 -6.58 -9.08
C ARG A 60 -6.73 -5.22 -9.37
N ALA A 61 -7.91 -5.17 -9.98
CA ALA A 61 -8.60 -3.93 -10.31
C ALA A 61 -9.00 -3.15 -9.06
N HIS A 62 -9.50 -3.85 -8.05
CA HIS A 62 -9.81 -3.29 -6.74
C HIS A 62 -8.61 -3.15 -5.81
N GLN A 63 -7.44 -3.70 -6.19
CA GLN A 63 -6.20 -3.67 -5.40
C GLN A 63 -6.40 -4.16 -3.95
N VAL A 64 -7.11 -5.25 -3.83
CA VAL A 64 -7.33 -6.01 -2.59
C VAL A 64 -6.72 -7.40 -2.73
N GLN A 65 -6.44 -8.05 -1.61
CA GLN A 65 -6.02 -9.45 -1.63
C GLN A 65 -7.24 -10.35 -1.91
N LEU A 66 -6.99 -11.52 -2.50
CA LEU A 66 -8.06 -12.47 -2.81
C LEU A 66 -8.82 -12.89 -1.54
N ASP A 67 -8.11 -13.09 -0.43
CA ASP A 67 -8.66 -13.46 0.87
C ASP A 67 -9.65 -12.40 1.38
N GLU A 68 -9.34 -11.13 1.19
CA GLU A 68 -10.21 -10.00 1.53
C GLU A 68 -11.47 -10.01 0.65
N LEU A 69 -11.32 -10.34 -0.62
CA LEU A 69 -12.40 -10.39 -1.59
C LEU A 69 -13.38 -11.53 -1.30
N VAL A 70 -12.88 -12.71 -0.90
CA VAL A 70 -13.71 -13.86 -0.54
C VAL A 70 -14.14 -13.86 0.93
N GLY A 71 -13.62 -12.92 1.74
CA GLY A 71 -13.95 -12.87 3.17
C GLY A 71 -13.48 -14.10 3.92
N ALA A 72 -12.35 -14.65 3.51
CA ALA A 72 -11.77 -15.76 4.22
C ALA A 72 -11.57 -15.40 5.71
N PRO A 73 -11.96 -16.28 6.64
CA PRO A 73 -11.76 -16.00 8.05
C PRO A 73 -10.27 -15.78 8.31
N VAL A 74 -9.97 -14.77 9.11
CA VAL A 74 -8.60 -14.51 9.57
C VAL A 74 -8.18 -15.74 10.37
N THR A 75 -7.42 -16.64 9.76
CA THR A 75 -6.98 -17.86 10.39
C THR A 75 -6.02 -17.56 11.53
N GLY A 76 -6.45 -17.77 12.72
CA GLY A 76 -5.78 -18.05 14.00
C GLY A 76 -4.53 -17.27 14.41
N ASP A 77 -3.57 -17.04 13.56
CA ASP A 77 -2.33 -16.34 13.91
C ASP A 77 -2.40 -14.87 13.46
N PRO A 78 -2.50 -13.89 14.38
CA PRO A 78 -2.57 -12.47 14.03
C PRO A 78 -1.24 -11.90 13.53
N ARG A 79 -0.15 -12.66 13.61
CA ARG A 79 1.17 -12.18 13.18
C ARG A 79 1.21 -11.96 11.67
N VAL A 80 1.73 -10.79 11.28
CA VAL A 80 1.99 -10.46 9.88
C VAL A 80 3.40 -10.91 9.53
N THR A 81 3.52 -11.89 8.64
CA THR A 81 4.81 -12.36 8.13
C THR A 81 4.85 -12.10 6.63
N MET A 82 5.50 -11.01 6.23
CA MET A 82 5.66 -10.63 4.83
C MET A 82 7.13 -10.73 4.43
N ARG A 83 7.38 -11.02 3.15
CA ARG A 83 8.76 -11.09 2.64
C ARG A 83 9.33 -9.69 2.47
N PRO A 84 10.55 -9.43 2.99
CA PRO A 84 11.26 -8.18 2.71
C PRO A 84 11.53 -8.02 1.21
N VAL A 85 11.38 -6.79 0.71
CA VAL A 85 11.66 -6.41 -0.68
C VAL A 85 12.69 -5.30 -0.69
N LYS A 86 13.73 -5.41 -1.52
CA LYS A 86 14.69 -4.33 -1.75
C LYS A 86 14.20 -3.42 -2.89
N ARG A 87 14.13 -2.11 -2.64
CA ARG A 87 13.81 -1.09 -3.63
C ARG A 87 14.79 0.06 -3.48
N ASN A 88 15.51 0.42 -4.55
CA ASN A 88 16.49 1.52 -4.56
C ASN A 88 17.52 1.44 -3.41
N GLY A 89 17.96 0.25 -3.03
CA GLY A 89 18.90 0.03 -1.94
C GLY A 89 18.27 -0.04 -0.53
N VAL A 90 17.04 0.41 -0.34
CA VAL A 90 16.30 0.34 0.93
C VAL A 90 15.56 -0.99 1.04
N THR A 91 15.58 -1.61 2.22
CA THR A 91 14.80 -2.80 2.50
C THR A 91 13.43 -2.41 3.03
N TRP A 92 12.38 -2.89 2.40
CA TRP A 92 10.98 -2.68 2.74
C TRP A 92 10.41 -3.95 3.35
N ILE A 93 9.89 -3.86 4.55
CA ILE A 93 9.25 -4.97 5.26
C ILE A 93 7.81 -4.57 5.56
N PRO A 94 6.82 -5.03 4.77
CA PRO A 94 5.41 -4.77 5.06
C PRO A 94 5.01 -5.35 6.42
N LEU A 95 4.30 -4.59 7.23
CA LEU A 95 3.82 -4.96 8.57
C LEU A 95 2.29 -5.04 8.66
N SER A 96 1.59 -4.74 7.56
CA SER A 96 0.14 -4.88 7.46
C SER A 96 -0.23 -5.75 6.27
N ARG A 97 -1.33 -6.52 6.39
CA ARG A 97 -1.86 -7.39 5.33
C ARG A 97 -2.89 -6.68 4.46
N SER A 98 -3.65 -5.76 5.04
CA SER A 98 -4.78 -5.10 4.39
C SER A 98 -4.32 -4.01 3.42
N SER A 99 -4.92 -3.97 2.24
CA SER A 99 -4.71 -2.93 1.23
C SER A 99 -5.71 -1.78 1.32
N GLY A 100 -6.73 -1.90 2.17
CA GLY A 100 -7.82 -0.92 2.30
C GLY A 100 -7.62 0.17 3.35
N GLY A 101 -6.55 0.09 4.16
CA GLY A 101 -6.24 1.03 5.25
C GLY A 101 -4.82 1.58 5.18
N PRO A 102 -4.38 2.32 6.22
CA PRO A 102 -3.00 2.72 6.34
C PRO A 102 -2.06 1.51 6.31
N GLN A 103 -1.04 1.58 5.46
CA GLN A 103 -0.04 0.53 5.33
C GLN A 103 1.12 0.82 6.28
N ALA A 104 1.34 -0.07 7.24
CA ALA A 104 2.52 -0.01 8.08
C ALA A 104 3.68 -0.75 7.40
N VAL A 105 4.81 -0.08 7.28
CA VAL A 105 6.03 -0.63 6.66
C VAL A 105 7.23 -0.30 7.51
N LYS A 106 8.09 -1.29 7.77
CA LYS A 106 9.43 -1.04 8.32
C LYS A 106 10.40 -0.85 7.16
N LEU A 107 11.10 0.28 7.16
CA LEU A 107 12.12 0.63 6.19
C LEU A 107 13.50 0.50 6.85
N ILE A 108 14.46 -0.09 6.13
CA ILE A 108 15.85 -0.16 6.58
C ILE A 108 16.72 0.52 5.54
N TYR A 109 17.24 1.68 5.90
CA TYR A 109 18.17 2.46 5.10
C TYR A 109 19.60 2.02 5.44
N PRO A 110 20.39 1.49 4.49
CA PRO A 110 21.76 1.10 4.79
C PRO A 110 22.63 2.29 5.17
N PRO A 111 23.78 2.07 5.84
CA PRO A 111 24.69 3.15 6.21
C PRO A 111 25.07 4.02 5.02
N GLY A 112 25.07 5.35 5.21
CA GLY A 112 25.46 6.33 4.18
C GLY A 112 24.57 6.37 2.94
N TRP A 113 23.41 5.71 2.94
CA TRP A 113 22.49 5.70 1.80
C TRP A 113 21.85 7.08 1.55
N PRO A 114 21.72 7.51 0.29
CA PRO A 114 22.12 6.87 -0.97
C PRO A 114 23.57 7.17 -1.40
N GLY A 115 24.40 7.76 -0.56
CA GLY A 115 25.79 8.12 -0.88
C GLY A 115 25.95 9.49 -1.58
N PHE A 116 24.86 10.18 -1.85
CA PHE A 116 24.80 11.53 -2.41
C PHE A 116 23.60 12.25 -1.82
N VAL A 117 23.51 13.58 -1.97
CA VAL A 117 22.32 14.34 -1.55
C VAL A 117 21.19 14.02 -2.52
N PRO A 118 20.10 13.37 -2.06
CA PRO A 118 19.04 12.93 -2.96
C PRO A 118 18.22 14.13 -3.46
N GLU A 119 17.73 14.01 -4.69
CA GLU A 119 16.76 14.95 -5.24
C GLU A 119 15.42 14.84 -4.49
N GLN A 120 14.89 15.98 -4.07
CA GLN A 120 13.60 16.03 -3.42
C GLN A 120 12.47 15.77 -4.43
N ARG A 121 11.48 15.00 -4.02
CA ARG A 121 10.33 14.60 -4.85
C ARG A 121 9.03 14.97 -4.19
N VAL A 122 7.98 15.07 -5.00
CA VAL A 122 6.63 15.37 -4.54
C VAL A 122 5.65 14.28 -4.98
N HIS A 123 4.67 14.02 -4.14
CA HIS A 123 3.51 13.21 -4.47
C HIS A 123 2.30 13.61 -3.63
N GLU A 124 1.11 13.13 -3.97
CA GLU A 124 -0.08 13.35 -3.16
C GLU A 124 -0.08 12.42 -1.95
N GLY A 125 -0.51 12.94 -0.80
CA GLY A 125 -0.71 12.18 0.41
C GLY A 125 -0.02 12.78 1.61
N TYR A 126 0.13 11.96 2.62
CA TYR A 126 0.73 12.28 3.91
C TYR A 126 1.73 11.19 4.27
N ASP A 127 2.92 11.58 4.68
CA ASP A 127 3.91 10.67 5.24
C ASP A 127 3.95 10.85 6.75
N TRP A 128 3.89 9.75 7.45
CA TRP A 128 4.18 9.65 8.87
C TRP A 128 5.28 8.61 9.07
N LEU A 129 6.29 8.96 9.82
CA LEU A 129 7.40 8.07 10.10
C LEU A 129 7.90 8.21 11.54
N TYR A 130 8.47 7.13 12.07
CA TYR A 130 9.07 7.06 13.39
C TYR A 130 10.41 6.31 13.30
N VAL A 131 11.49 6.90 13.78
CA VAL A 131 12.82 6.29 13.77
C VAL A 131 12.94 5.29 14.93
N LEU A 132 13.09 4.02 14.60
CA LEU A 132 13.27 2.93 15.56
C LEU A 132 14.73 2.85 16.04
N SER A 133 15.68 2.98 15.12
CA SER A 133 17.11 2.99 15.41
C SER A 133 17.89 3.73 14.33
N GLY A 134 19.12 4.17 14.66
CA GLY A 134 19.97 4.93 13.76
C GLY A 134 19.57 6.40 13.65
N ARG A 135 19.90 7.03 12.54
CA ARG A 135 19.61 8.45 12.24
C ARG A 135 19.13 8.60 10.80
N LEU A 136 18.02 9.30 10.61
CA LEU A 136 17.47 9.58 9.28
C LEU A 136 17.45 11.10 9.05
N ARG A 137 18.15 11.54 8.02
CA ARG A 137 18.06 12.93 7.53
C ARG A 137 16.84 13.05 6.65
N LEU A 138 15.96 13.99 6.97
CA LEU A 138 14.81 14.41 6.18
C LEU A 138 15.15 15.77 5.56
N LEU A 139 15.12 15.85 4.24
CA LEU A 139 15.09 17.09 3.48
C LEU A 139 13.63 17.42 3.19
N LEU A 140 13.13 18.59 3.60
CA LEU A 140 11.73 18.98 3.47
C LEU A 140 11.64 20.43 2.98
N GLY A 141 11.49 20.61 1.67
CA GLY A 141 11.61 21.93 1.03
C GLY A 141 12.98 22.57 1.34
N PRO A 142 12.98 23.77 1.95
CA PRO A 142 14.22 24.45 2.35
C PRO A 142 14.79 23.95 3.70
N HIS A 143 14.06 23.09 4.39
CA HIS A 143 14.43 22.64 5.73
C HIS A 143 15.16 21.30 5.69
N GLU A 144 16.06 21.15 6.64
CA GLU A 144 16.78 19.90 6.88
C GLU A 144 16.65 19.53 8.35
N VAL A 145 16.26 18.27 8.60
CA VAL A 145 16.11 17.74 9.96
C VAL A 145 16.78 16.37 10.02
N VAL A 146 17.56 16.11 11.07
CA VAL A 146 18.10 14.79 11.36
C VAL A 146 17.30 14.17 12.50
N LEU A 147 16.47 13.19 12.16
CA LEU A 147 15.68 12.44 13.11
C LEU A 147 16.53 11.35 13.74
N LYS A 148 16.46 11.24 15.08
CA LYS A 148 17.11 10.21 15.89
C LYS A 148 16.11 9.15 16.34
N ALA A 149 16.61 8.03 16.84
CA ALA A 149 15.75 7.00 17.46
C ALA A 149 14.81 7.63 18.50
N GLY A 150 13.52 7.29 18.44
CA GLY A 150 12.47 7.83 19.28
C GLY A 150 11.78 9.10 18.74
N GLU A 151 12.25 9.65 17.62
CA GLU A 151 11.64 10.85 17.02
C GLU A 151 10.74 10.47 15.85
N ALA A 152 9.65 11.25 15.69
CA ALA A 152 8.70 11.11 14.59
C ALA A 152 8.67 12.36 13.72
N ALA A 153 8.28 12.19 12.46
CA ALA A 153 7.96 13.29 11.56
C ALA A 153 6.65 12.98 10.83
N GLU A 154 5.91 14.04 10.55
CA GLU A 154 4.66 14.03 9.79
C GLU A 154 4.62 15.25 8.88
N PHE A 155 4.31 15.04 7.60
CA PHE A 155 4.25 16.14 6.64
C PHE A 155 3.40 15.81 5.41
N ASP A 156 2.88 16.86 4.76
CA ASP A 156 2.21 16.77 3.47
C ASP A 156 3.26 16.51 2.37
N THR A 157 3.11 15.43 1.64
CA THR A 157 4.06 14.98 0.62
C THR A 157 4.03 15.81 -0.68
N ARG A 158 3.13 16.78 -0.78
CA ARG A 158 3.21 17.86 -1.80
C ARG A 158 4.37 18.83 -1.53
N THR A 159 4.86 18.87 -0.29
CA THR A 159 6.13 19.52 0.02
C THR A 159 7.28 18.66 -0.54
N PRO A 160 8.20 19.23 -1.33
CA PRO A 160 9.36 18.50 -1.81
C PRO A 160 10.12 17.85 -0.66
N HIS A 161 10.40 16.56 -0.76
CA HIS A 161 11.05 15.83 0.32
C HIS A 161 11.98 14.73 -0.19
N ALA A 162 12.97 14.39 0.64
CA ALA A 162 13.87 13.26 0.42
C ALA A 162 14.43 12.76 1.75
N PHE A 163 14.89 11.51 1.76
CA PHE A 163 15.49 10.87 2.92
C PHE A 163 16.93 10.47 2.64
N GLN A 164 17.75 10.50 3.68
CA GLN A 164 19.13 10.05 3.65
C GLN A 164 19.52 9.46 4.99
N ASN A 165 20.19 8.31 5.00
CA ASN A 165 20.88 7.84 6.19
C ASN A 165 22.28 8.46 6.22
N VAL A 166 22.52 9.36 7.16
CA VAL A 166 23.83 10.04 7.36
C VAL A 166 24.69 9.39 8.44
N GLY A 167 24.23 8.25 8.96
CA GLY A 167 24.95 7.49 10.00
C GLY A 167 25.78 6.36 9.42
N ASP A 168 26.65 5.81 10.29
CA ASP A 168 27.50 4.66 10.00
C ASP A 168 26.79 3.32 10.26
N GLU A 169 25.61 3.37 10.87
CA GLU A 169 24.74 2.23 11.16
C GLU A 169 23.47 2.29 10.30
N PRO A 170 22.78 1.16 10.07
CA PRO A 170 21.49 1.16 9.42
C PRO A 170 20.47 2.03 10.18
N ALA A 171 19.68 2.80 9.47
CA ALA A 171 18.53 3.49 10.06
C ALA A 171 17.27 2.67 9.83
N GLU A 172 16.63 2.26 10.92
CA GLU A 172 15.35 1.54 10.90
C GLU A 172 14.20 2.51 11.20
N VAL A 173 13.22 2.50 10.35
CA VAL A 173 12.10 3.46 10.39
C VAL A 173 10.79 2.70 10.23
N LEU A 174 9.84 2.99 11.11
CA LEU A 174 8.44 2.63 10.91
C LEU A 174 7.76 3.75 10.12
N ALA A 175 7.14 3.42 9.01
CA ALA A 175 6.39 4.37 8.19
C ALA A 175 4.94 3.92 8.03
N LEU A 176 4.02 4.89 8.02
CA LEU A 176 2.61 4.69 7.72
C LEU A 176 2.28 5.42 6.42
N PHE A 177 1.82 4.66 5.44
CA PHE A 177 1.39 5.20 4.16
C PHE A 177 -0.13 5.11 4.04
N GLY A 178 -0.78 6.18 3.63
CA GLY A 178 -2.17 6.13 3.21
C GLY A 178 -2.34 5.27 1.94
N PRO A 179 -3.58 4.88 1.56
CA PRO A 179 -3.85 4.04 0.39
C PRO A 179 -3.26 4.57 -0.92
N GLN A 180 -2.95 5.86 -0.98
CA GLN A 180 -2.34 6.55 -2.13
C GLN A 180 -0.81 6.61 -2.03
N GLY A 181 -0.23 6.67 -0.82
CA GLY A 181 1.20 6.87 -0.60
C GLY A 181 2.07 5.69 -1.06
N GLU A 182 1.63 4.46 -0.89
CA GLU A 182 2.38 3.27 -1.30
C GLU A 182 2.68 3.24 -2.80
N ARG A 183 1.76 3.75 -3.63
CA ARG A 183 1.92 3.79 -5.09
C ARG A 183 2.89 4.84 -5.56
N MET A 184 3.10 5.89 -4.78
CA MET A 184 3.78 7.10 -5.21
C MET A 184 5.27 7.12 -4.89
N HIS A 185 5.72 6.48 -3.82
CA HIS A 185 7.15 6.25 -3.58
C HIS A 185 7.84 5.45 -4.71
N VAL A 186 7.05 4.76 -5.55
CA VAL A 186 7.53 4.06 -6.76
C VAL A 186 7.52 4.96 -8.00
N ARG A 187 6.72 6.06 -8.02
CA ARG A 187 6.47 6.92 -9.19
C ARG A 187 6.63 8.42 -8.90
N ALA A 188 7.24 8.80 -7.78
CA ALA A 188 7.44 10.21 -7.43
C ALA A 188 8.17 10.96 -8.54
N ARG A 189 7.66 12.15 -8.90
CA ARG A 189 8.27 13.04 -9.89
C ARG A 189 9.30 13.94 -9.22
N PRO A 190 10.37 14.37 -9.93
CA PRO A 190 11.23 15.43 -9.45
C PRO A 190 10.40 16.68 -9.11
N ALA A 191 10.83 17.43 -8.09
CA ALA A 191 10.23 18.73 -7.78
C ALA A 191 10.41 19.69 -8.97
N PRO A 192 9.43 20.53 -9.31
CA PRO A 192 9.62 21.59 -10.28
C PRO A 192 10.72 22.54 -9.79
N LYS A 193 11.62 22.94 -10.72
CA LYS A 193 12.71 23.88 -10.45
C LYS A 193 12.17 25.27 -10.20
#